data_1e6686140df3b00fdba1fc615b0a87bc
#
_entry.id   1e6686140df3b00fdba1fc615b0a87bc
#
_cell.length_a   1.000
_cell.length_b   1.000
_cell.length_c   1.000
_cell.angle_alpha   90.00
_cell.angle_beta   90.00
_cell.angle_gamma   90.00
#
_symmetry.space_group_name_H-M   'P 1'
#
loop_
_entity.id
_entity.type
_entity.pdbx_description
1 polymer ?
#
loop_
_entity_poly.entity_id
_entity_poly.type
_entity_poly.pdbx_seq_one_letter_code
_entity_poly.pdbx_strand_id
1 'polypeptide(L)'
;MPLKPVRYRLSLHSMKQIALDIAMARAPTLASFCAGPNEAAVAHLRLWTSSPTRSPVPTYLWGPMASGKSHLLRAVGEALREQGGRFGWLDASVRQPADFDEGWCAVLFDDVQLYTAEQQHAAFSWFVQAQAIQRGVVAAGSLPPSDLALREDLRTRLGWGHVFQLLVLSEAERRAVLRQAADARGVFLGDEVMDYMLNRFSRDLGSLMQLLDLLDHYALQTQRAITIPLIRSMLENA
;
A
#
# COMPACT_ATOMS: atom_id res chain seq x y z
N MET A 1 25.83 -22.13 -43.92
CA MET A 1 25.45 -22.61 -42.59
C MET A 1 24.60 -21.54 -41.92
N PRO A 2 23.30 -21.74 -41.71
CA PRO A 2 22.48 -20.76 -41.03
C PRO A 2 22.58 -20.95 -39.49
N LEU A 3 22.80 -19.86 -38.77
CA LEU A 3 22.83 -19.79 -37.31
C LEU A 3 21.45 -20.05 -36.76
N LYS A 4 21.34 -21.02 -35.83
CA LYS A 4 20.11 -21.33 -35.11
C LYS A 4 19.81 -20.23 -34.07
N PRO A 5 18.56 -19.77 -33.89
CA PRO A 5 18.22 -18.82 -32.86
C PRO A 5 18.27 -19.48 -31.46
N VAL A 6 19.00 -18.85 -30.55
CA VAL A 6 19.06 -19.24 -29.15
C VAL A 6 17.74 -18.83 -28.48
N ARG A 7 16.92 -19.81 -28.10
CA ARG A 7 15.72 -19.60 -27.32
C ARG A 7 16.11 -19.49 -25.86
N TYR A 8 16.10 -18.29 -25.32
CA TYR A 8 16.16 -18.06 -23.87
C TYR A 8 14.83 -18.46 -23.23
N ARG A 9 14.84 -19.53 -22.46
CA ARG A 9 13.73 -20.00 -21.65
C ARG A 9 13.78 -19.23 -20.33
N LEU A 10 13.11 -18.06 -20.24
CA LEU A 10 12.93 -17.32 -18.99
C LEU A 10 12.08 -18.15 -18.01
N SER A 11 12.57 -18.34 -16.79
CA SER A 11 11.87 -19.12 -15.78
C SER A 11 10.66 -18.33 -15.24
N LEU A 12 9.60 -19.03 -14.83
CA LEU A 12 8.37 -18.48 -14.25
C LEU A 12 8.61 -17.57 -13.01
N HIS A 13 9.76 -17.72 -12.34
CA HIS A 13 10.18 -16.86 -11.21
C HIS A 13 10.66 -15.48 -11.68
N SER A 14 11.34 -15.41 -12.82
CA SER A 14 11.79 -14.16 -13.43
C SER A 14 10.61 -13.32 -13.96
N MET A 15 9.55 -13.98 -14.46
CA MET A 15 8.36 -13.32 -14.99
C MET A 15 7.53 -12.62 -13.89
N LYS A 16 7.52 -13.15 -12.64
CA LYS A 16 6.89 -12.48 -11.48
C LYS A 16 7.61 -11.19 -11.10
N GLN A 17 8.90 -11.15 -11.27
CA GLN A 17 9.74 -10.00 -10.93
C GLN A 17 9.66 -8.90 -12.00
N ILE A 18 9.57 -9.27 -13.28
CA ILE A 18 9.46 -8.32 -14.39
C ILE A 18 8.09 -7.61 -14.40
N ALA A 19 7.00 -8.31 -14.10
CA ALA A 19 5.67 -7.68 -13.96
C ALA A 19 5.60 -6.69 -12.77
N LEU A 20 6.46 -6.85 -11.76
CA LEU A 20 6.62 -5.92 -10.65
C LEU A 20 7.54 -4.73 -10.99
N ASP A 21 8.55 -4.94 -11.84
CA ASP A 21 9.52 -3.89 -12.22
C ASP A 21 9.01 -2.96 -13.33
N ILE A 22 8.09 -3.42 -14.17
CA ILE A 22 7.49 -2.59 -15.25
C ILE A 22 6.43 -1.65 -14.73
N ALA A 23 5.78 -1.98 -13.62
CA ALA A 23 4.98 -1.04 -12.88
C ALA A 23 5.92 -0.08 -12.12
N MET A 24 6.43 0.95 -12.76
CA MET A 24 6.74 2.21 -12.06
C MET A 24 5.43 2.66 -11.40
N ALA A 25 5.18 2.07 -10.22
CA ALA A 25 3.97 2.23 -9.48
C ALA A 25 3.75 3.73 -9.28
N ARG A 26 2.67 4.24 -9.80
CA ARG A 26 2.17 5.54 -9.33
C ARG A 26 2.20 5.49 -7.81
N ALA A 27 2.77 6.52 -7.19
CA ALA A 27 2.82 6.61 -5.74
C ALA A 27 1.42 6.33 -5.18
N PRO A 28 1.30 5.52 -4.12
CA PRO A 28 0.01 5.20 -3.54
C PRO A 28 -0.66 6.48 -3.06
N THR A 29 -1.95 6.65 -3.37
CA THR A 29 -2.73 7.80 -2.91
C THR A 29 -3.93 7.35 -2.11
N LEU A 30 -4.42 8.19 -1.20
CA LEU A 30 -5.66 7.92 -0.48
C LEU A 30 -6.88 7.82 -1.41
N ALA A 31 -6.83 8.50 -2.56
CA ALA A 31 -7.89 8.43 -3.57
C ALA A 31 -7.90 7.10 -4.34
N SER A 32 -6.72 6.50 -4.57
CA SER A 32 -6.61 5.21 -5.26
C SER A 32 -6.90 4.00 -4.35
N PHE A 33 -7.01 4.21 -3.04
CA PHE A 33 -7.33 3.12 -2.12
C PHE A 33 -8.81 2.76 -2.19
N CYS A 34 -9.07 1.50 -2.50
CA CYS A 34 -10.43 0.96 -2.49
C CYS A 34 -10.85 0.64 -1.06
N ALA A 35 -11.64 1.53 -0.49
CA ALA A 35 -11.97 1.48 0.92
C ALA A 35 -12.81 0.24 1.31
N GLY A 36 -13.87 -0.09 0.56
CA GLY A 36 -14.76 -1.19 0.91
C GLY A 36 -15.20 -1.12 2.37
N PRO A 37 -15.00 -2.19 3.17
CA PRO A 37 -15.34 -2.19 4.59
C PRO A 37 -14.44 -1.26 5.44
N ASN A 38 -13.39 -0.70 4.88
CA ASN A 38 -12.40 0.15 5.56
C ASN A 38 -12.68 1.65 5.42
N GLU A 39 -13.88 2.03 4.97
CA GLU A 39 -14.24 3.44 4.68
C GLU A 39 -14.00 4.37 5.86
N ALA A 40 -14.30 3.93 7.08
CA ALA A 40 -14.09 4.74 8.29
C ALA A 40 -12.62 5.14 8.49
N ALA A 41 -11.69 4.19 8.29
CA ALA A 41 -10.24 4.44 8.38
C ALA A 41 -9.77 5.39 7.27
N VAL A 42 -10.24 5.17 6.05
CA VAL A 42 -9.85 5.99 4.88
C VAL A 42 -10.39 7.41 5.00
N ALA A 43 -11.66 7.57 5.38
CA ALA A 43 -12.27 8.88 5.60
C ALA A 43 -11.54 9.67 6.71
N HIS A 44 -11.20 8.99 7.82
CA HIS A 44 -10.40 9.58 8.88
C HIS A 44 -9.04 10.08 8.38
N LEU A 45 -8.29 9.24 7.64
CA LEU A 45 -6.98 9.62 7.11
C LEU A 45 -7.07 10.75 6.08
N ARG A 46 -8.09 10.75 5.22
CA ARG A 46 -8.35 11.85 4.27
C ARG A 46 -8.59 13.18 5.01
N LEU A 47 -9.46 13.15 6.02
CA LEU A 47 -9.74 14.34 6.82
C LEU A 47 -8.48 14.81 7.56
N TRP A 48 -7.75 13.89 8.18
CA TRP A 48 -6.53 14.20 8.91
C TRP A 48 -5.44 14.79 8.02
N THR A 49 -5.21 14.24 6.81
CA THR A 49 -4.20 14.76 5.87
C THR A 49 -4.60 16.09 5.26
N SER A 50 -5.89 16.34 5.02
CA SER A 50 -6.37 17.59 4.43
C SER A 50 -6.45 18.76 5.41
N SER A 51 -6.43 18.48 6.73
CA SER A 51 -6.48 19.52 7.77
C SER A 51 -5.17 20.31 7.83
N PRO A 52 -5.19 21.64 7.81
CA PRO A 52 -4.00 22.46 8.00
C PRO A 52 -3.42 22.32 9.42
N THR A 53 -4.30 22.13 10.41
CA THR A 53 -3.93 21.83 11.81
C THR A 53 -4.26 20.37 12.11
N ARG A 54 -3.33 19.47 11.75
CA ARG A 54 -3.53 18.03 11.97
C ARG A 54 -3.62 17.72 13.45
N SER A 55 -4.61 16.91 13.81
CA SER A 55 -4.74 16.44 15.18
C SER A 55 -3.48 15.68 15.61
N PRO A 56 -2.90 15.97 16.78
CA PRO A 56 -1.79 15.21 17.34
C PRO A 56 -2.25 13.86 17.91
N VAL A 57 -3.56 13.61 18.03
CA VAL A 57 -4.08 12.33 18.50
C VAL A 57 -3.60 11.21 17.57
N PRO A 58 -2.91 10.18 18.09
CA PRO A 58 -2.35 9.14 17.25
C PRO A 58 -3.42 8.31 16.55
N THR A 59 -3.09 7.83 15.38
CA THR A 59 -3.92 6.89 14.62
C THR A 59 -3.16 5.58 14.45
N TYR A 60 -3.80 4.46 14.80
CA TYR A 60 -3.25 3.14 14.65
C TYR A 60 -4.13 2.28 13.72
N LEU A 61 -3.52 1.74 12.67
CA LEU A 61 -4.14 0.84 11.72
C LEU A 61 -3.68 -0.59 11.99
N TRP A 62 -4.59 -1.53 12.15
CA TRP A 62 -4.19 -2.92 12.33
C TRP A 62 -5.03 -3.87 11.48
N GLY A 63 -4.48 -5.04 11.20
CA GLY A 63 -5.18 -6.06 10.40
C GLY A 63 -4.21 -7.04 9.77
N PRO A 64 -4.74 -8.09 9.14
CA PRO A 64 -3.92 -9.14 8.55
C PRO A 64 -3.04 -8.62 7.41
N MET A 65 -2.13 -9.47 6.94
CA MET A 65 -1.33 -9.20 5.75
C MET A 65 -2.27 -8.94 4.55
N ALA A 66 -1.85 -8.06 3.65
CA ALA A 66 -2.61 -7.64 2.47
C ALA A 66 -3.94 -6.89 2.76
N SER A 67 -4.17 -6.39 3.97
CA SER A 67 -5.31 -5.51 4.27
C SER A 67 -5.12 -4.05 3.82
N GLY A 68 -3.93 -3.69 3.31
CA GLY A 68 -3.65 -2.36 2.76
C GLY A 68 -3.03 -1.36 3.74
N LYS A 69 -2.59 -1.78 4.93
CA LYS A 69 -1.97 -0.91 5.96
C LYS A 69 -0.82 -0.07 5.42
N SER A 70 0.21 -0.71 4.89
CA SER A 70 1.39 -0.04 4.34
C SER A 70 1.05 0.84 3.14
N HIS A 71 0.06 0.44 2.33
CA HIS A 71 -0.44 1.28 1.24
C HIS A 71 -1.05 2.58 1.78
N LEU A 72 -1.94 2.50 2.76
CA LEU A 72 -2.55 3.68 3.39
C LEU A 72 -1.49 4.57 4.06
N LEU A 73 -0.53 3.97 4.76
CA LEU A 73 0.53 4.72 5.43
C LEU A 73 1.41 5.46 4.43
N ARG A 74 1.78 4.83 3.32
CA ARG A 74 2.52 5.47 2.22
C ARG A 74 1.68 6.55 1.53
N ALA A 75 0.38 6.31 1.32
CA ALA A 75 -0.53 7.30 0.75
C ALA A 75 -0.67 8.54 1.66
N VAL A 76 -0.66 8.37 2.97
CA VAL A 76 -0.56 9.47 3.94
C VAL A 76 0.75 10.22 3.76
N GLY A 77 1.88 9.52 3.67
CA GLY A 77 3.19 10.14 3.42
C GLY A 77 3.24 10.95 2.14
N GLU A 78 2.69 10.41 1.03
CA GLU A 78 2.61 11.14 -0.24
C GLU A 78 1.73 12.39 -0.13
N ALA A 79 0.56 12.29 0.51
CA ALA A 79 -0.31 13.46 0.72
C ALA A 79 0.37 14.56 1.56
N LEU A 80 1.18 14.18 2.55
CA LEU A 80 1.99 15.14 3.32
C LEU A 80 3.09 15.78 2.46
N ARG A 81 3.76 14.99 1.61
CA ARG A 81 4.82 15.46 0.70
C ARG A 81 4.29 16.42 -0.36
N GLU A 82 3.13 16.13 -0.95
CA GLU A 82 2.46 17.01 -1.91
C GLU A 82 2.12 18.39 -1.32
N GLN A 83 1.94 18.46 0.00
CA GLN A 83 1.74 19.71 0.73
C GLN A 83 3.06 20.38 1.17
N GLY A 84 4.21 19.88 0.72
CA GLY A 84 5.53 20.39 1.10
C GLY A 84 5.98 19.96 2.49
N GLY A 85 5.27 19.02 3.17
CA GLY A 85 5.61 18.52 4.49
C GLY A 85 6.70 17.45 4.43
N ARG A 86 7.58 17.44 5.45
CA ARG A 86 8.51 16.34 5.72
C ARG A 86 7.96 15.50 6.86
N PHE A 87 8.23 14.21 6.85
CA PHE A 87 7.78 13.29 7.91
C PHE A 87 8.87 12.27 8.25
N GLY A 88 8.88 11.81 9.48
CA GLY A 88 9.69 10.66 9.90
C GLY A 88 9.01 9.36 9.44
N TRP A 89 9.78 8.47 8.83
CA TRP A 89 9.34 7.12 8.46
C TRP A 89 10.19 6.09 9.16
N LEU A 90 9.55 5.15 9.84
CA LEU A 90 10.22 4.01 10.45
C LEU A 90 9.47 2.72 10.10
N ASP A 91 10.22 1.76 9.58
CA ASP A 91 9.77 0.38 9.34
C ASP A 91 10.88 -0.61 9.73
N ALA A 92 10.59 -1.91 9.65
CA ALA A 92 11.53 -2.95 10.05
C ALA A 92 12.83 -3.00 9.20
N SER A 93 12.87 -2.34 8.03
CA SER A 93 14.07 -2.28 7.17
C SER A 93 15.08 -1.22 7.61
N VAL A 94 14.65 -0.23 8.40
CA VAL A 94 15.48 0.86 8.90
C VAL A 94 16.36 0.37 10.05
N ARG A 95 17.58 -0.06 9.74
CA ARG A 95 18.50 -0.64 10.72
C ARG A 95 19.02 0.36 11.76
N GLN A 96 19.22 1.59 11.35
CA GLN A 96 19.70 2.69 12.20
C GLN A 96 18.69 3.84 12.10
N PRO A 97 17.70 3.90 13.00
CA PRO A 97 16.79 5.02 13.04
C PRO A 97 17.52 6.34 13.27
N ALA A 98 17.17 7.35 12.49
CA ALA A 98 17.71 8.70 12.69
C ALA A 98 17.18 9.31 13.99
N ASP A 99 17.82 10.40 14.44
CA ASP A 99 17.25 11.23 15.49
C ASP A 99 15.97 11.92 15.00
N PHE A 100 15.10 12.27 15.94
CA PHE A 100 13.88 13.01 15.64
C PHE A 100 14.22 14.40 15.08
N ASP A 101 13.56 14.77 13.99
CA ASP A 101 13.69 16.08 13.35
C ASP A 101 12.44 16.93 13.65
N GLU A 102 12.58 18.02 14.39
CA GLU A 102 11.48 18.95 14.71
C GLU A 102 10.80 19.56 13.47
N GLY A 103 11.47 19.54 12.33
CA GLY A 103 10.91 19.93 11.03
C GLY A 103 9.92 18.92 10.42
N TRP A 104 9.76 17.75 11.02
CA TRP A 104 8.74 16.81 10.57
C TRP A 104 7.32 17.27 10.97
N CYS A 105 6.40 17.22 10.01
CA CYS A 105 5.00 17.51 10.27
C CYS A 105 4.23 16.33 10.87
N ALA A 106 4.79 15.12 10.80
CA ALA A 106 4.25 13.89 11.35
C ALA A 106 5.34 12.81 11.45
N VAL A 107 5.05 11.72 12.18
CA VAL A 107 5.82 10.47 12.17
C VAL A 107 4.92 9.30 11.74
N LEU A 108 5.46 8.42 10.88
CA LEU A 108 4.78 7.29 10.31
C LEU A 108 5.54 6.00 10.66
N PHE A 109 4.86 5.04 11.29
CA PHE A 109 5.42 3.78 11.75
C PHE A 109 4.77 2.61 11.03
N ASP A 110 5.51 1.87 10.19
CA ASP A 110 4.97 0.70 9.48
C ASP A 110 5.47 -0.61 10.09
N ASP A 111 4.59 -1.62 10.09
CA ASP A 111 4.89 -2.97 10.59
C ASP A 111 5.52 -3.00 11.99
N VAL A 112 4.96 -2.22 12.93
CA VAL A 112 5.49 -2.04 14.29
C VAL A 112 5.72 -3.35 15.04
N GLN A 113 4.99 -4.42 14.74
CA GLN A 113 5.16 -5.75 15.35
C GLN A 113 6.51 -6.40 15.01
N LEU A 114 7.22 -5.91 14.00
CA LEU A 114 8.52 -6.42 13.56
C LEU A 114 9.71 -5.63 14.14
N TYR A 115 9.44 -4.61 14.95
CA TYR A 115 10.49 -3.73 15.45
C TYR A 115 11.43 -4.41 16.43
N THR A 116 12.72 -4.26 16.19
CA THR A 116 13.77 -4.61 17.15
C THR A 116 13.69 -3.71 18.40
N ALA A 117 14.39 -4.06 19.47
CA ALA A 117 14.44 -3.25 20.69
C ALA A 117 14.93 -1.81 20.41
N GLU A 118 15.90 -1.64 19.50
CA GLU A 118 16.43 -0.34 19.08
C GLU A 118 15.38 0.48 18.32
N GLN A 119 14.66 -0.16 17.39
CA GLN A 119 13.57 0.49 16.65
C GLN A 119 12.39 0.86 17.57
N GLN A 120 12.05 0.01 18.54
CA GLN A 120 11.03 0.34 19.55
C GLN A 120 11.44 1.53 20.41
N HIS A 121 12.74 1.64 20.77
CA HIS A 121 13.24 2.79 21.50
C HIS A 121 13.15 4.07 20.67
N ALA A 122 13.58 4.03 19.41
CA ALA A 122 13.47 5.16 18.48
C ALA A 122 12.02 5.57 18.23
N ALA A 123 11.12 4.61 17.97
CA ALA A 123 9.69 4.87 17.79
C ALA A 123 9.07 5.54 19.01
N PHE A 124 9.40 5.08 20.22
CA PHE A 124 8.95 5.71 21.44
C PHE A 124 9.48 7.14 21.59
N SER A 125 10.77 7.36 21.34
CA SER A 125 11.40 8.68 21.37
C SER A 125 10.73 9.65 20.38
N TRP A 126 10.55 9.22 19.13
CA TRP A 126 9.87 10.02 18.11
C TRP A 126 8.41 10.32 18.49
N PHE A 127 7.71 9.33 19.04
CA PHE A 127 6.35 9.51 19.49
C PHE A 127 6.25 10.61 20.54
N VAL A 128 7.09 10.55 21.59
CA VAL A 128 7.08 11.53 22.69
C VAL A 128 7.43 12.92 22.18
N GLN A 129 8.45 13.05 21.35
CA GLN A 129 8.88 14.33 20.82
C GLN A 129 7.85 14.93 19.86
N ALA A 130 7.25 14.11 18.98
CA ALA A 130 6.17 14.54 18.09
C ALA A 130 4.98 15.08 18.89
N GLN A 131 4.55 14.37 19.95
CA GLN A 131 3.46 14.81 20.82
C GLN A 131 3.80 16.11 21.55
N ALA A 132 5.02 16.29 22.02
CA ALA A 132 5.46 17.50 22.73
C ALA A 132 5.31 18.76 21.87
N ILE A 133 5.50 18.65 20.54
CA ILE A 133 5.34 19.74 19.57
C ILE A 133 4.07 19.66 18.74
N GLN A 134 3.07 18.91 19.24
CA GLN A 134 1.74 18.77 18.62
C GLN A 134 1.79 18.24 17.16
N ARG A 135 2.68 17.27 16.87
CA ARG A 135 2.75 16.58 15.58
C ARG A 135 1.96 15.28 15.62
N GLY A 136 1.38 14.93 14.49
CA GLY A 136 0.61 13.70 14.36
C GLY A 136 1.47 12.44 14.27
N VAL A 137 0.90 11.34 14.74
CA VAL A 137 1.49 10.01 14.67
C VAL A 137 0.50 9.08 13.98
N VAL A 138 0.93 8.42 12.91
CA VAL A 138 0.15 7.36 12.27
C VAL A 138 0.99 6.09 12.26
N ALA A 139 0.44 5.00 12.78
CA ALA A 139 1.16 3.74 12.89
C ALA A 139 0.36 2.58 12.32
N ALA A 140 1.04 1.53 11.89
CA ALA A 140 0.44 0.33 11.34
C ALA A 140 1.08 -0.94 11.89
N GLY A 141 0.26 -1.96 12.15
CA GLY A 141 0.70 -3.26 12.63
C GLY A 141 -0.27 -4.39 12.32
N SER A 142 0.13 -5.63 12.59
CA SER A 142 -0.66 -6.81 12.28
C SER A 142 -1.73 -7.14 13.34
N LEU A 143 -1.55 -6.67 14.57
CA LEU A 143 -2.38 -6.99 15.73
C LEU A 143 -2.95 -5.71 16.37
N PRO A 144 -4.06 -5.81 17.12
CA PRO A 144 -4.53 -4.69 17.93
C PRO A 144 -3.47 -4.30 18.97
N PRO A 145 -3.49 -3.04 19.46
CA PRO A 145 -2.46 -2.55 20.39
C PRO A 145 -2.28 -3.43 21.63
N SER A 146 -3.38 -3.99 22.19
CA SER A 146 -3.33 -4.88 23.37
C SER A 146 -2.45 -6.11 23.19
N ASP A 147 -2.38 -6.61 21.95
CA ASP A 147 -1.77 -7.92 21.62
C ASP A 147 -0.37 -7.78 21.02
N LEU A 148 0.12 -6.54 20.86
CA LEU A 148 1.46 -6.30 20.34
C LEU A 148 2.53 -6.70 21.37
N ALA A 149 3.49 -7.49 20.93
CA ALA A 149 4.69 -7.84 21.71
C ALA A 149 5.73 -6.70 21.68
N LEU A 150 5.31 -5.51 22.08
CA LEU A 150 6.15 -4.32 22.18
C LEU A 150 6.36 -3.92 23.63
N ARG A 151 7.35 -3.06 23.88
CA ARG A 151 7.51 -2.42 25.18
C ARG A 151 6.21 -1.69 25.57
N GLU A 152 5.86 -1.76 26.84
CA GLU A 152 4.54 -1.35 27.33
C GLU A 152 4.23 0.13 27.09
N ASP A 153 5.21 0.99 27.24
CA ASP A 153 5.08 2.43 27.03
C ASP A 153 4.75 2.81 25.58
N LEU A 154 5.36 2.13 24.58
CA LEU A 154 5.03 2.31 23.17
C LEU A 154 3.66 1.71 22.84
N ARG A 155 3.40 0.49 23.28
CA ARG A 155 2.14 -0.22 23.06
C ARG A 155 0.92 0.58 23.56
N THR A 156 0.99 1.09 24.78
CA THR A 156 -0.07 1.89 25.39
C THR A 156 -0.34 3.16 24.58
N ARG A 157 0.72 3.84 24.12
CA ARG A 157 0.58 5.06 23.31
C ARG A 157 -0.04 4.80 21.94
N LEU A 158 0.29 3.69 21.29
CA LEU A 158 -0.33 3.30 20.02
C LEU A 158 -1.83 3.03 20.16
N GLY A 159 -2.27 2.56 21.32
CA GLY A 159 -3.69 2.32 21.63
C GLY A 159 -4.47 3.53 22.16
N TRP A 160 -3.81 4.65 22.39
CA TRP A 160 -4.41 5.79 23.08
C TRP A 160 -5.37 6.62 22.20
N GLY A 161 -5.19 6.64 20.89
CA GLY A 161 -5.96 7.48 19.97
C GLY A 161 -6.99 6.72 19.15
N HIS A 162 -7.03 7.03 17.87
CA HIS A 162 -7.92 6.37 16.91
C HIS A 162 -7.34 5.02 16.49
N VAL A 163 -8.07 3.93 16.72
CA VAL A 163 -7.65 2.57 16.36
C VAL A 163 -8.62 2.01 15.34
N PHE A 164 -8.13 1.65 14.16
CA PHE A 164 -8.94 1.07 13.09
C PHE A 164 -8.44 -0.33 12.74
N GLN A 165 -9.38 -1.28 12.68
CA GLN A 165 -9.12 -2.58 12.08
C GLN A 165 -9.31 -2.46 10.57
N LEU A 166 -8.32 -2.90 9.79
CA LEU A 166 -8.43 -3.03 8.35
C LEU A 166 -8.74 -4.48 7.97
N LEU A 167 -9.83 -4.64 7.24
CA LEU A 167 -10.29 -5.93 6.74
C LEU A 167 -9.75 -6.17 5.32
N VAL A 168 -9.44 -7.43 5.02
CA VAL A 168 -9.11 -7.85 3.66
C VAL A 168 -10.40 -7.93 2.87
N LEU A 169 -10.42 -7.37 1.67
CA LEU A 169 -11.56 -7.49 0.76
C LEU A 169 -11.81 -8.96 0.40
N SER A 170 -13.05 -9.37 0.47
CA SER A 170 -13.51 -10.65 -0.07
C SER A 170 -13.26 -10.72 -1.58
N GLU A 171 -13.30 -11.90 -2.16
CA GLU A 171 -13.15 -12.07 -3.61
C GLU A 171 -14.25 -11.33 -4.38
N ALA A 172 -15.49 -11.38 -3.88
CA ALA A 172 -16.61 -10.66 -4.47
C ALA A 172 -16.40 -9.14 -4.45
N GLU A 173 -15.92 -8.59 -3.35
CA GLU A 173 -15.60 -7.16 -3.23
C GLU A 173 -14.45 -6.77 -4.16
N ARG A 174 -13.36 -7.56 -4.23
CA ARG A 174 -12.25 -7.31 -5.16
C ARG A 174 -12.71 -7.33 -6.61
N ARG A 175 -13.58 -8.30 -6.96
CA ARG A 175 -14.20 -8.38 -8.29
C ARG A 175 -15.03 -7.14 -8.60
N ALA A 176 -15.88 -6.70 -7.68
CA ALA A 176 -16.70 -5.52 -7.84
C ALA A 176 -15.87 -4.26 -8.04
N VAL A 177 -14.83 -4.09 -7.24
CA VAL A 177 -13.90 -2.96 -7.34
C VAL A 177 -13.13 -2.98 -8.67
N LEU A 178 -12.62 -4.13 -9.08
CA LEU A 178 -11.89 -4.26 -10.34
C LEU A 178 -12.79 -3.99 -11.55
N ARG A 179 -14.06 -4.43 -11.49
CA ARG A 179 -15.05 -4.12 -12.51
C ARG A 179 -15.34 -2.63 -12.58
N GLN A 180 -15.64 -2.00 -11.46
CA GLN A 180 -15.89 -0.55 -11.39
C GLN A 180 -14.69 0.25 -11.92
N ALA A 181 -13.47 -0.17 -11.61
CA ALA A 181 -12.26 0.48 -12.09
C ALA A 181 -12.07 0.32 -13.61
N ALA A 182 -12.42 -0.84 -14.18
CA ALA A 182 -12.40 -1.08 -15.61
C ALA A 182 -13.47 -0.26 -16.33
N ASP A 183 -14.69 -0.23 -15.81
CA ASP A 183 -15.80 0.56 -16.35
C ASP A 183 -15.47 2.07 -16.37
N ALA A 184 -14.87 2.59 -15.30
CA ALA A 184 -14.43 3.98 -15.21
C ALA A 184 -13.38 4.39 -16.26
N ARG A 185 -12.63 3.40 -16.80
CA ARG A 185 -11.66 3.58 -17.89
C ARG A 185 -12.25 3.29 -19.27
N GLY A 186 -13.53 2.88 -19.33
CA GLY A 186 -14.16 2.41 -20.58
C GLY A 186 -13.63 1.06 -21.06
N VAL A 187 -13.01 0.28 -20.16
CA VAL A 187 -12.43 -1.02 -20.45
C VAL A 187 -13.43 -2.12 -20.15
N PHE A 188 -13.78 -2.92 -21.14
CA PHE A 188 -14.62 -4.10 -20.93
C PHE A 188 -13.78 -5.30 -20.52
N LEU A 189 -14.03 -5.82 -19.31
CA LEU A 189 -13.45 -7.07 -18.81
C LEU A 189 -14.53 -8.14 -18.76
N GLY A 190 -14.44 -9.15 -19.62
CA GLY A 190 -15.30 -10.34 -19.55
C GLY A 190 -15.05 -11.14 -18.27
N ASP A 191 -16.04 -11.93 -17.84
CA ASP A 191 -15.95 -12.71 -16.60
C ASP A 191 -14.76 -13.68 -16.60
N GLU A 192 -14.47 -14.32 -17.72
CA GLU A 192 -13.30 -15.22 -17.85
C GLU A 192 -11.97 -14.49 -17.65
N VAL A 193 -11.86 -13.25 -18.16
CA VAL A 193 -10.66 -12.41 -17.97
C VAL A 193 -10.53 -11.99 -16.51
N MET A 194 -11.65 -11.60 -15.91
CA MET A 194 -11.71 -11.24 -14.49
C MET A 194 -11.30 -12.41 -13.61
N ASP A 195 -11.83 -13.60 -13.84
CA ASP A 195 -11.46 -14.84 -13.13
C ASP A 195 -9.98 -15.16 -13.31
N TYR A 196 -9.47 -15.03 -14.53
CA TYR A 196 -8.06 -15.24 -14.81
C TYR A 196 -7.18 -14.27 -14.04
N MET A 197 -7.55 -12.98 -13.97
CA MET A 197 -6.82 -11.97 -13.22
C MET A 197 -6.83 -12.27 -11.72
N LEU A 198 -8.00 -12.52 -11.12
CA LEU A 198 -8.17 -12.78 -9.69
C LEU A 198 -7.47 -14.07 -9.21
N ASN A 199 -7.42 -15.10 -10.07
CA ASN A 199 -6.82 -16.39 -9.74
C ASN A 199 -5.30 -16.46 -10.02
N ARG A 200 -4.83 -15.75 -11.04
CA ARG A 200 -3.45 -15.88 -11.52
C ARG A 200 -2.50 -14.86 -10.90
N PHE A 201 -3.01 -13.68 -10.57
CA PHE A 201 -2.21 -12.58 -10.06
C PHE A 201 -2.38 -12.42 -8.54
N SER A 202 -1.70 -11.45 -7.97
CA SER A 202 -1.72 -11.22 -6.53
C SER A 202 -3.14 -11.00 -6.00
N ARG A 203 -3.40 -11.48 -4.78
CA ARG A 203 -4.62 -11.17 -4.03
C ARG A 203 -4.66 -9.72 -3.55
N ASP A 204 -3.57 -9.00 -3.69
CA ASP A 204 -3.48 -7.58 -3.40
C ASP A 204 -4.15 -6.76 -4.48
N LEU A 205 -5.12 -5.93 -4.07
CA LEU A 205 -5.90 -5.12 -4.99
C LEU A 205 -5.05 -4.07 -5.71
N GLY A 206 -4.04 -3.52 -5.04
CA GLY A 206 -3.12 -2.56 -5.65
C GLY A 206 -2.41 -3.15 -6.87
N SER A 207 -1.89 -4.37 -6.75
CA SER A 207 -1.27 -5.10 -7.87
C SER A 207 -2.27 -5.39 -9.00
N LEU A 208 -3.54 -5.71 -8.67
CA LEU A 208 -4.58 -5.91 -9.69
C LEU A 208 -4.92 -4.61 -10.43
N MET A 209 -4.95 -3.47 -9.73
CA MET A 209 -5.17 -2.16 -10.35
C MET A 209 -4.03 -1.76 -11.28
N GLN A 210 -2.78 -1.99 -10.86
CA GLN A 210 -1.62 -1.76 -11.71
C GLN A 210 -1.65 -2.64 -12.96
N LEU A 211 -2.02 -3.91 -12.81
CA LEU A 211 -2.21 -4.80 -13.96
C LEU A 211 -3.29 -4.28 -14.91
N LEU A 212 -4.40 -3.77 -14.37
CA LEU A 212 -5.46 -3.16 -15.18
C LEU A 212 -4.96 -1.94 -15.96
N ASP A 213 -4.18 -1.06 -15.32
CA ASP A 213 -3.60 0.11 -15.98
C ASP A 213 -2.64 -0.31 -17.13
N LEU A 214 -1.83 -1.34 -16.92
CA LEU A 214 -0.94 -1.88 -17.95
C LEU A 214 -1.73 -2.50 -19.12
N LEU A 215 -2.78 -3.24 -18.80
CA LEU A 215 -3.64 -3.87 -19.82
C LEU A 215 -4.40 -2.83 -20.64
N ASP A 216 -4.89 -1.78 -20.03
CA ASP A 216 -5.55 -0.67 -20.73
C ASP A 216 -4.58 -0.01 -21.72
N HIS A 217 -3.39 0.36 -21.26
CA HIS A 217 -2.34 0.93 -22.11
C HIS A 217 -1.97 0.00 -23.30
N TYR A 218 -1.75 -1.29 -23.00
CA TYR A 218 -1.35 -2.27 -24.02
C TYR A 218 -2.48 -2.55 -25.03
N ALA A 219 -3.73 -2.60 -24.56
CA ALA A 219 -4.90 -2.76 -25.41
C ALA A 219 -5.08 -1.56 -26.36
N LEU A 220 -4.89 -0.34 -25.86
CA LEU A 220 -4.92 0.89 -26.66
C LEU A 220 -3.81 0.89 -27.72
N GLN A 221 -2.57 0.55 -27.37
CA GLN A 221 -1.43 0.50 -28.29
C GLN A 221 -1.62 -0.54 -29.40
N THR A 222 -2.16 -1.71 -29.05
CA THR A 222 -2.37 -2.81 -29.99
C THR A 222 -3.72 -2.77 -30.71
N GLN A 223 -4.62 -1.87 -30.32
CA GLN A 223 -6.01 -1.77 -30.81
C GLN A 223 -6.77 -3.09 -30.69
N ARG A 224 -6.56 -3.83 -29.60
CA ARG A 224 -7.16 -5.15 -29.35
C ARG A 224 -7.95 -5.14 -28.04
N ALA A 225 -9.06 -5.91 -28.05
CA ALA A 225 -9.83 -6.14 -26.81
C ALA A 225 -8.99 -6.90 -25.79
N ILE A 226 -9.24 -6.62 -24.48
CA ILE A 226 -8.56 -7.33 -23.40
C ILE A 226 -9.12 -8.75 -23.32
N THR A 227 -8.27 -9.70 -23.59
CA THR A 227 -8.53 -11.15 -23.58
C THR A 227 -7.40 -11.89 -22.87
N ILE A 228 -7.64 -13.12 -22.43
CA ILE A 228 -6.58 -13.94 -21.81
C ILE A 228 -5.34 -14.08 -22.71
N PRO A 229 -5.47 -14.34 -24.04
CA PRO A 229 -4.32 -14.31 -24.95
C PRO A 229 -3.57 -12.98 -24.98
N LEU A 230 -4.28 -11.83 -24.92
CA LEU A 230 -3.63 -10.52 -24.87
C LEU A 230 -2.81 -10.33 -23.59
N ILE A 231 -3.35 -10.74 -22.43
CA ILE A 231 -2.64 -10.70 -21.15
C ILE A 231 -1.36 -11.54 -21.23
N ARG A 232 -1.43 -12.75 -21.78
CA ARG A 232 -0.25 -13.62 -21.95
C ARG A 232 0.79 -12.99 -22.86
N SER A 233 0.36 -12.47 -24.00
CA SER A 233 1.25 -11.79 -24.95
C SER A 233 1.94 -10.57 -24.34
N MET A 234 1.24 -9.77 -23.55
CA MET A 234 1.82 -8.65 -22.82
C MET A 234 2.90 -9.11 -21.85
N LEU A 235 2.65 -10.19 -21.08
CA LEU A 235 3.59 -10.74 -20.11
C LEU A 235 4.81 -11.45 -20.77
N GLU A 236 4.69 -11.91 -21.99
CA GLU A 236 5.79 -12.53 -22.75
C GLU A 236 6.70 -11.48 -23.41
N ASN A 237 6.19 -10.28 -23.66
CA ASN A 237 6.89 -9.18 -24.32
C ASN A 237 7.40 -8.12 -23.32
N ALA A 238 7.10 -8.27 -22.03
CA ALA A 238 7.59 -7.43 -20.94
C ALA A 238 8.85 -8.04 -20.31
#